data_081a9b16e633c3c8fb2eee9069788466
#
_entry.id   081a9b16e633c3c8fb2eee9069788466
#
_cell.length_a   1.000
_cell.length_b   1.000
_cell.length_c   1.000
_cell.angle_alpha   90.00
_cell.angle_beta   90.00
_cell.angle_gamma   90.00
#
_symmetry.space_group_name_H-M   'P 1'
#
loop_
_entity.id
_entity.type
_entity.pdbx_description
1 polymer ?
#
loop_
_entity_poly.entity_id
_entity_poly.type
_entity_poly.pdbx_seq_one_letter_code
_entity_poly.pdbx_strand_id
1 'polypeptide(L)'
;MENVVNQKNKKILLIHIPMSICNFRCHYCYIAQRPVHFQGIQPEMEYTPEQVAYALRLERMGGPCFMNFCAEGETLLVKDLDLYVKALCEQGHFAEVVTNLSYTPNLEKFLSWDKELLKHLEFKCSFLYLELKKKGLLDVFADNVNKIWAAGASANIEITPSDELIPFIDEVKEFSMKHFGALPHLTIARDDRTKGIEYLTKLTMEEYDKVWRQFNSDFWAFKRMIFGKKQTDFCYAGVWSALIILSTGEAHACYHKPYLGNVFANPETPFPEKPVGKCPIAHCYNGHALMTMGLIPHLYDTNYGDIRDRVREDGSHWLQPELREFFNSKLVDSNEEYSTFRKSVYRLKILVKRLWLIPFRVCSKLLRLMRGRK
;
A
#
# COMPACT_ATOMS: atom_id res chain seq x y z
N MET A 1 -12.09 11.43 24.79
CA MET A 1 -11.06 11.22 23.74
C MET A 1 -10.06 12.34 23.86
N GLU A 2 -9.15 12.22 24.83
CA GLU A 2 -8.08 13.19 25.05
C GLU A 2 -6.83 12.71 24.31
N ASN A 3 -6.22 13.62 23.53
CA ASN A 3 -4.90 13.51 22.90
C ASN A 3 -4.70 12.57 21.69
N VAL A 4 -5.44 12.76 20.60
CA VAL A 4 -5.04 12.21 19.27
C VAL A 4 -3.88 13.02 18.66
N VAL A 5 -3.63 14.23 19.10
CA VAL A 5 -2.72 15.22 18.49
C VAL A 5 -1.22 14.86 18.57
N ASN A 6 -0.84 13.70 19.15
CA ASN A 6 0.59 13.32 19.25
C ASN A 6 0.83 11.79 19.12
N GLN A 7 -0.04 11.08 18.42
CA GLN A 7 0.11 9.64 18.25
C GLN A 7 1.02 9.33 17.05
N LYS A 8 2.21 8.82 17.34
CA LYS A 8 3.17 8.43 16.31
C LYS A 8 2.88 7.04 15.78
N ASN A 9 3.08 6.84 14.48
CA ASN A 9 2.89 5.55 13.82
C ASN A 9 3.78 4.45 14.43
N LYS A 10 3.17 3.40 14.95
CA LYS A 10 3.88 2.28 15.58
C LYS A 10 4.25 1.19 14.59
N LYS A 11 3.33 0.82 13.70
CA LYS A 11 3.55 -0.20 12.68
C LYS A 11 2.80 0.14 11.39
N ILE A 12 3.31 -0.35 10.26
CA ILE A 12 2.59 -0.35 8.99
C ILE A 12 2.03 -1.75 8.76
N LEU A 13 0.70 -1.86 8.67
CA LEU A 13 0.02 -3.11 8.38
C LEU A 13 -0.55 -3.07 6.95
N LEU A 14 -0.01 -3.92 6.09
CA LEU A 14 -0.52 -4.11 4.74
C LEU A 14 -1.63 -5.17 4.81
N ILE A 15 -2.87 -4.72 4.82
CA ILE A 15 -4.06 -5.57 4.91
C ILE A 15 -4.44 -6.02 3.50
N HIS A 16 -4.05 -7.24 3.18
CA HIS A 16 -4.30 -7.85 1.88
C HIS A 16 -5.63 -8.59 1.89
N ILE A 17 -6.46 -8.34 0.87
CA ILE A 17 -7.74 -9.01 0.71
C ILE A 17 -7.67 -9.85 -0.57
N PRO A 18 -7.72 -11.19 -0.48
CA PRO A 18 -7.60 -12.07 -1.64
C PRO A 18 -8.91 -12.12 -2.45
N MET A 19 -9.46 -10.96 -2.78
CA MET A 19 -10.67 -10.80 -3.59
C MET A 19 -10.26 -10.46 -5.02
N SER A 20 -10.65 -11.30 -5.99
CA SER A 20 -10.24 -11.19 -7.38
C SER A 20 -11.34 -10.66 -8.31
N ILE A 21 -12.40 -10.05 -7.76
CA ILE A 21 -13.43 -9.36 -8.53
C ILE A 21 -12.99 -7.93 -8.78
N CYS A 22 -12.93 -7.53 -10.05
CA CYS A 22 -12.70 -6.14 -10.44
C CYS A 22 -13.63 -5.79 -11.60
N ASN A 23 -14.23 -4.62 -11.55
CA ASN A 23 -15.12 -4.12 -12.59
C ASN A 23 -14.37 -3.40 -13.74
N PHE A 24 -13.04 -3.22 -13.62
CA PHE A 24 -12.17 -2.65 -14.66
C PHE A 24 -11.18 -3.69 -15.22
N ARG A 25 -10.62 -3.39 -16.39
CA ARG A 25 -9.62 -4.22 -17.08
C ARG A 25 -8.49 -3.35 -17.61
N CYS A 26 -7.77 -2.69 -16.68
CA CYS A 26 -6.68 -1.79 -17.03
C CYS A 26 -5.54 -2.56 -17.70
N HIS A 27 -5.06 -2.07 -18.86
CA HIS A 27 -4.00 -2.71 -19.66
C HIS A 27 -2.65 -2.81 -18.92
N TYR A 28 -2.38 -1.87 -18.00
CA TYR A 28 -1.15 -1.83 -17.19
C TYR A 28 -1.29 -2.56 -15.84
N CYS A 29 -2.42 -3.18 -15.53
CA CYS A 29 -2.67 -3.79 -14.24
C CYS A 29 -1.69 -4.95 -13.98
N TYR A 30 -0.85 -4.83 -12.96
CA TYR A 30 0.12 -5.88 -12.62
C TYR A 30 -0.54 -7.17 -12.13
N ILE A 31 -1.78 -7.12 -11.63
CA ILE A 31 -2.56 -8.32 -11.31
C ILE A 31 -2.90 -9.07 -12.60
N ALA A 32 -3.32 -8.36 -13.66
CA ALA A 32 -3.64 -8.97 -14.96
C ALA A 32 -2.41 -9.57 -15.68
N GLN A 33 -1.20 -9.23 -15.25
CA GLN A 33 0.04 -9.83 -15.77
C GLN A 33 0.31 -11.23 -15.19
N ARG A 34 -0.42 -11.65 -14.15
CA ARG A 34 -0.30 -12.97 -13.56
C ARG A 34 -1.00 -14.03 -14.44
N PRO A 35 -0.50 -15.27 -14.50
CA PRO A 35 -1.13 -16.35 -15.29
C PRO A 35 -2.59 -16.60 -14.90
N VAL A 36 -2.89 -16.45 -13.61
CA VAL A 36 -4.23 -16.59 -13.06
C VAL A 36 -4.63 -15.28 -12.35
N HIS A 37 -5.68 -14.66 -12.84
CA HIS A 37 -6.17 -13.38 -12.31
C HIS A 37 -7.69 -13.22 -12.60
N PHE A 38 -8.35 -12.32 -11.87
CA PHE A 38 -9.79 -12.01 -12.01
C PHE A 38 -10.73 -13.22 -12.05
N GLN A 39 -10.50 -14.17 -11.13
CA GLN A 39 -11.28 -15.42 -11.06
C GLN A 39 -12.69 -15.24 -10.50
N GLY A 40 -13.08 -14.04 -10.08
CA GLY A 40 -14.38 -13.79 -9.48
C GLY A 40 -14.53 -14.30 -8.05
N ILE A 41 -13.42 -14.53 -7.35
CA ILE A 41 -13.41 -15.02 -5.98
C ILE A 41 -13.64 -13.85 -5.02
N GLN A 42 -14.62 -13.99 -4.12
CA GLN A 42 -14.77 -13.19 -2.93
C GLN A 42 -14.43 -14.07 -1.73
N PRO A 43 -13.46 -13.70 -0.88
CA PRO A 43 -13.07 -14.53 0.26
C PRO A 43 -14.18 -14.53 1.32
N GLU A 44 -14.35 -15.65 1.99
CA GLU A 44 -15.07 -15.72 3.26
C GLU A 44 -14.15 -15.20 4.37
N MET A 45 -14.71 -14.38 5.26
CA MET A 45 -14.00 -13.86 6.42
C MET A 45 -14.13 -14.84 7.59
N GLU A 46 -13.02 -15.41 8.04
CA GLU A 46 -12.99 -16.36 9.18
C GLU A 46 -13.18 -15.66 10.54
N TYR A 47 -12.94 -14.34 10.59
CA TYR A 47 -13.01 -13.52 11.81
C TYR A 47 -13.95 -12.34 11.62
N THR A 48 -14.71 -11.99 12.68
CA THR A 48 -15.57 -10.80 12.64
C THR A 48 -14.77 -9.51 12.76
N PRO A 49 -15.34 -8.34 12.41
CA PRO A 49 -14.69 -7.04 12.60
C PRO A 49 -14.18 -6.82 14.03
N GLU A 50 -14.96 -7.22 15.04
CA GLU A 50 -14.62 -7.08 16.45
C GLU A 50 -13.44 -7.98 16.83
N GLN A 51 -13.39 -9.22 16.31
CA GLN A 51 -12.28 -10.15 16.54
C GLN A 51 -11.00 -9.61 15.92
N VAL A 52 -11.07 -9.05 14.71
CA VAL A 52 -9.92 -8.43 14.04
C VAL A 52 -9.45 -7.18 14.81
N ALA A 53 -10.37 -6.31 15.22
CA ALA A 53 -10.05 -5.12 16.01
C ALA A 53 -9.41 -5.49 17.36
N TYR A 54 -9.97 -6.49 18.06
CA TYR A 54 -9.38 -6.99 19.29
C TYR A 54 -7.98 -7.58 19.10
N ALA A 55 -7.79 -8.34 18.02
CA ALA A 55 -6.50 -8.91 17.68
C ALA A 55 -5.43 -7.87 17.31
N LEU A 56 -5.82 -6.70 16.82
CA LEU A 56 -4.94 -5.60 16.46
C LEU A 56 -5.08 -4.38 17.40
N ARG A 57 -5.63 -4.54 18.60
CA ARG A 57 -5.81 -3.44 19.58
C ARG A 57 -4.49 -2.73 19.91
N LEU A 58 -4.59 -1.47 20.30
CA LEU A 58 -3.44 -0.60 20.54
C LEU A 58 -2.45 -1.19 21.55
N GLU A 59 -2.91 -1.82 22.62
CA GLU A 59 -2.04 -2.41 23.65
C GLU A 59 -1.16 -3.52 23.08
N ARG A 60 -1.76 -4.38 22.23
CA ARG A 60 -1.01 -5.47 21.59
C ARG A 60 -0.06 -4.96 20.51
N MET A 61 -0.46 -3.94 19.76
CA MET A 61 0.36 -3.35 18.71
C MET A 61 1.45 -2.42 19.27
N GLY A 62 1.27 -1.92 20.50
CA GLY A 62 2.15 -0.95 21.16
C GLY A 62 1.91 0.49 20.74
N GLY A 63 0.75 0.77 20.13
CA GLY A 63 0.34 2.10 19.66
C GLY A 63 -0.42 2.06 18.33
N PRO A 64 -0.84 3.24 17.82
CA PRO A 64 -1.58 3.35 16.57
C PRO A 64 -0.74 2.89 15.37
N CYS A 65 -1.41 2.29 14.40
CA CYS A 65 -0.80 1.74 13.20
C CYS A 65 -1.39 2.39 11.95
N PHE A 66 -0.58 2.54 10.92
CA PHE A 66 -1.05 2.78 9.57
C PHE A 66 -1.49 1.46 8.94
N MET A 67 -2.73 1.37 8.47
CA MET A 67 -3.32 0.18 7.88
C MET A 67 -3.73 0.43 6.42
N ASN A 68 -3.04 -0.20 5.48
CA ASN A 68 -3.35 -0.09 4.05
C ASN A 68 -4.18 -1.28 3.59
N PHE A 69 -5.44 -1.04 3.23
CA PHE A 69 -6.38 -2.03 2.72
C PHE A 69 -6.34 -2.10 1.20
N CYS A 70 -5.95 -3.24 0.66
CA CYS A 70 -5.84 -3.44 -0.77
C CYS A 70 -6.29 -4.85 -1.19
N ALA A 71 -7.25 -4.93 -2.11
CA ALA A 71 -7.68 -6.17 -2.72
C ALA A 71 -6.88 -6.49 -4.00
N GLU A 72 -6.91 -7.75 -4.45
CA GLU A 72 -6.41 -8.13 -5.78
C GLU A 72 -7.36 -7.69 -6.92
N GLY A 73 -8.58 -7.27 -6.59
CA GLY A 73 -9.59 -6.68 -7.48
C GLY A 73 -9.89 -5.24 -7.09
N GLU A 74 -11.20 -4.91 -7.06
CA GLU A 74 -11.68 -3.62 -6.59
C GLU A 74 -12.05 -3.71 -5.10
N THR A 75 -11.38 -2.92 -4.27
CA THR A 75 -11.49 -3.02 -2.82
C THR A 75 -12.88 -2.64 -2.29
N LEU A 76 -13.55 -1.65 -2.88
CA LEU A 76 -14.92 -1.29 -2.48
C LEU A 76 -15.98 -2.33 -2.86
N LEU A 77 -15.64 -3.37 -3.63
CA LEU A 77 -16.55 -4.49 -3.89
C LEU A 77 -16.47 -5.58 -2.81
N VAL A 78 -15.55 -5.47 -1.86
CA VAL A 78 -15.45 -6.40 -0.73
C VAL A 78 -16.67 -6.20 0.19
N LYS A 79 -17.37 -7.29 0.47
CA LYS A 79 -18.56 -7.27 1.35
C LYS A 79 -18.18 -6.82 2.76
N ASP A 80 -18.95 -5.90 3.32
CA ASP A 80 -18.85 -5.43 4.71
C ASP A 80 -17.45 -4.92 5.11
N LEU A 81 -16.63 -4.50 4.14
CA LEU A 81 -15.28 -3.96 4.39
C LEU A 81 -15.31 -2.74 5.32
N ASP A 82 -16.32 -1.90 5.16
CA ASP A 82 -16.56 -0.73 6.00
C ASP A 82 -16.59 -1.07 7.49
N LEU A 83 -17.18 -2.20 7.88
CA LEU A 83 -17.24 -2.64 9.27
C LEU A 83 -15.85 -3.00 9.83
N TYR A 84 -15.00 -3.67 9.05
CA TYR A 84 -13.62 -4.00 9.45
C TYR A 84 -12.77 -2.76 9.61
N VAL A 85 -12.82 -1.85 8.64
CA VAL A 85 -12.04 -0.60 8.68
C VAL A 85 -12.53 0.27 9.83
N LYS A 86 -13.86 0.39 10.04
CA LYS A 86 -14.47 1.14 11.13
C LYS A 86 -13.97 0.66 12.48
N ALA A 87 -14.11 -0.65 12.76
CA ALA A 87 -13.71 -1.24 14.01
C ALA A 87 -12.23 -1.00 14.37
N LEU A 88 -11.36 -0.94 13.36
CA LEU A 88 -9.94 -0.64 13.54
C LEU A 88 -9.69 0.86 13.75
N CYS A 89 -10.38 1.74 13.03
CA CYS A 89 -10.31 3.18 13.26
C CYS A 89 -10.85 3.57 14.65
N GLU A 90 -11.89 2.91 15.13
CA GLU A 90 -12.44 3.07 16.50
C GLU A 90 -11.43 2.68 17.59
N GLN A 91 -10.47 1.80 17.30
CA GLN A 91 -9.31 1.54 18.16
C GLN A 91 -8.28 2.68 18.16
N GLY A 92 -8.36 3.65 17.25
CA GLY A 92 -7.40 4.73 17.09
C GLY A 92 -6.33 4.48 16.01
N HIS A 93 -6.52 3.49 15.14
CA HIS A 93 -5.66 3.29 13.98
C HIS A 93 -6.04 4.22 12.83
N PHE A 94 -5.12 4.39 11.88
CA PHE A 94 -5.33 5.15 10.66
C PHE A 94 -5.37 4.21 9.45
N ALA A 95 -6.35 4.39 8.58
CA ALA A 95 -6.60 3.50 7.47
C ALA A 95 -6.49 4.21 6.10
N GLU A 96 -5.90 3.51 5.14
CA GLU A 96 -5.92 3.85 3.71
C GLU A 96 -6.68 2.74 2.97
N VAL A 97 -7.71 3.08 2.21
CA VAL A 97 -8.47 2.15 1.35
C VAL A 97 -8.13 2.42 -0.11
N VAL A 98 -7.46 1.47 -0.77
CA VAL A 98 -7.06 1.58 -2.18
C VAL A 98 -8.23 1.19 -3.08
N THR A 99 -8.71 2.09 -3.94
CA THR A 99 -9.91 1.85 -4.76
C THR A 99 -9.86 2.56 -6.11
N ASN A 100 -10.59 2.03 -7.11
CA ASN A 100 -10.89 2.74 -8.35
C ASN A 100 -12.07 3.71 -8.23
N LEU A 101 -12.67 3.76 -7.06
CA LEU A 101 -13.74 4.67 -6.63
C LEU A 101 -14.98 4.71 -7.53
N SER A 102 -15.26 3.63 -8.25
CA SER A 102 -16.40 3.55 -9.18
C SER A 102 -17.67 2.95 -8.58
N TYR A 103 -17.64 2.53 -7.29
CA TYR A 103 -18.77 1.87 -6.63
C TYR A 103 -19.28 2.69 -5.44
N THR A 104 -20.15 3.66 -5.74
CA THR A 104 -20.71 4.62 -4.77
C THR A 104 -21.44 3.98 -3.58
N PRO A 105 -22.26 2.91 -3.73
CA PRO A 105 -23.03 2.39 -2.59
C PRO A 105 -22.19 1.94 -1.39
N ASN A 106 -21.03 1.32 -1.64
CA ASN A 106 -20.15 0.93 -0.54
C ASN A 106 -19.31 2.11 -0.02
N LEU A 107 -18.96 3.08 -0.87
CA LEU A 107 -18.34 4.32 -0.42
C LEU A 107 -19.25 5.05 0.59
N GLU A 108 -20.55 5.17 0.32
CA GLU A 108 -21.50 5.86 1.18
C GLU A 108 -21.63 5.23 2.57
N LYS A 109 -21.41 3.93 2.74
CA LYS A 109 -21.33 3.29 4.05
C LYS A 109 -20.17 3.85 4.90
N PHE A 110 -18.99 4.03 4.31
CA PHE A 110 -17.87 4.68 4.99
C PHE A 110 -18.18 6.14 5.33
N LEU A 111 -18.74 6.89 4.39
CA LEU A 111 -19.02 8.31 4.58
C LEU A 111 -20.15 8.60 5.58
N SER A 112 -20.89 7.59 6.01
CA SER A 112 -21.90 7.69 7.06
C SER A 112 -21.33 7.67 8.49
N TRP A 113 -20.01 7.48 8.66
CA TRP A 113 -19.38 7.45 9.96
C TRP A 113 -19.34 8.84 10.61
N ASP A 114 -19.05 8.86 11.93
CA ASP A 114 -18.79 10.10 12.64
C ASP A 114 -17.60 10.87 12.02
N LYS A 115 -17.71 12.20 11.96
CA LYS A 115 -16.69 13.05 11.33
C LYS A 115 -15.31 12.95 11.97
N GLU A 116 -15.25 12.76 13.30
CA GLU A 116 -13.97 12.60 13.99
C GLU A 116 -13.30 11.28 13.60
N LEU A 117 -14.10 10.23 13.37
CA LEU A 117 -13.57 8.96 12.89
C LEU A 117 -13.10 9.04 11.44
N LEU A 118 -13.78 9.81 10.59
CA LEU A 118 -13.40 10.02 9.19
C LEU A 118 -12.05 10.71 9.01
N LYS A 119 -11.58 11.45 10.01
CA LYS A 119 -10.21 12.03 10.00
C LYS A 119 -9.10 10.98 10.02
N HIS A 120 -9.42 9.76 10.42
CA HIS A 120 -8.49 8.61 10.42
C HIS A 120 -8.48 7.84 9.09
N LEU A 121 -9.31 8.24 8.11
CA LEU A 121 -9.53 7.50 6.89
C LEU A 121 -9.05 8.26 5.65
N GLU A 122 -8.23 7.58 4.83
CA GLU A 122 -7.87 8.00 3.48
C GLU A 122 -8.43 7.04 2.45
N PHE A 123 -8.99 7.58 1.38
CA PHE A 123 -9.22 6.83 0.14
C PHE A 123 -8.08 7.13 -0.85
N LYS A 124 -7.32 6.11 -1.17
CA LYS A 124 -6.33 6.15 -2.23
C LYS A 124 -7.03 5.86 -3.56
N CYS A 125 -7.42 6.92 -4.24
CA CYS A 125 -8.24 6.88 -5.43
C CYS A 125 -7.38 6.66 -6.69
N SER A 126 -7.46 5.46 -7.25
CA SER A 126 -6.81 5.13 -8.52
C SER A 126 -7.60 5.77 -9.66
N PHE A 127 -7.11 6.89 -10.20
CA PHE A 127 -7.73 7.60 -11.31
C PHE A 127 -7.40 6.91 -12.63
N LEU A 128 -8.16 5.88 -12.94
CA LEU A 128 -8.00 5.01 -14.10
C LEU A 128 -8.67 5.65 -15.33
N TYR A 129 -8.15 6.81 -15.76
CA TYR A 129 -8.79 7.72 -16.71
C TYR A 129 -9.38 7.03 -17.94
N LEU A 130 -8.61 6.17 -18.63
CA LEU A 130 -9.05 5.50 -19.86
C LEU A 130 -10.21 4.53 -19.62
N GLU A 131 -10.20 3.78 -18.52
CA GLU A 131 -11.30 2.87 -18.16
C GLU A 131 -12.54 3.64 -17.70
N LEU A 132 -12.37 4.72 -16.91
CA LEU A 132 -13.46 5.60 -16.49
C LEU A 132 -14.11 6.28 -17.70
N LYS A 133 -13.31 6.85 -18.62
CA LYS A 133 -13.79 7.47 -19.86
C LYS A 133 -14.56 6.47 -20.74
N LYS A 134 -13.98 5.27 -20.95
CA LYS A 134 -14.62 4.20 -21.73
C LYS A 134 -15.98 3.76 -21.17
N LYS A 135 -16.14 3.81 -19.84
CA LYS A 135 -17.38 3.40 -19.16
C LYS A 135 -18.33 4.53 -18.85
N GLY A 136 -18.00 5.79 -19.18
CA GLY A 136 -18.80 6.96 -18.84
C GLY A 136 -18.88 7.22 -17.32
N LEU A 137 -17.82 6.92 -16.56
CA LEU A 137 -17.79 7.01 -15.11
C LEU A 137 -16.88 8.14 -14.58
N LEU A 138 -16.41 9.05 -15.43
CA LEU A 138 -15.55 10.16 -15.00
C LEU A 138 -16.25 11.06 -13.97
N ASP A 139 -17.51 11.44 -14.23
CA ASP A 139 -18.28 12.28 -13.31
C ASP A 139 -18.57 11.54 -11.99
N VAL A 140 -18.89 10.23 -12.04
CA VAL A 140 -19.10 9.41 -10.84
C VAL A 140 -17.83 9.39 -9.98
N PHE A 141 -16.66 9.25 -10.60
CA PHE A 141 -15.38 9.29 -9.88
C PHE A 141 -15.16 10.65 -9.23
N ALA A 142 -15.37 11.74 -9.97
CA ALA A 142 -15.21 13.11 -9.47
C ALA A 142 -16.19 13.41 -8.31
N ASP A 143 -17.44 13.05 -8.45
CA ASP A 143 -18.47 13.21 -7.42
C ASP A 143 -18.13 12.44 -6.15
N ASN A 144 -17.65 11.20 -6.29
CA ASN A 144 -17.24 10.38 -5.16
C ASN A 144 -16.01 10.96 -4.43
N VAL A 145 -15.02 11.49 -5.14
CA VAL A 145 -13.89 12.22 -4.53
C VAL A 145 -14.40 13.43 -3.74
N ASN A 146 -15.27 14.24 -4.31
CA ASN A 146 -15.82 15.41 -3.64
C ASN A 146 -16.71 15.04 -2.43
N LYS A 147 -17.46 13.95 -2.49
CA LYS A 147 -18.21 13.40 -1.33
C LYS A 147 -17.28 13.03 -0.19
N ILE A 148 -16.10 12.42 -0.48
CA ILE A 148 -15.11 12.06 0.55
C ILE A 148 -14.65 13.32 1.29
N TRP A 149 -14.22 14.36 0.58
CA TRP A 149 -13.76 15.61 1.22
C TRP A 149 -14.90 16.31 1.96
N ALA A 150 -16.09 16.36 1.40
CA ALA A 150 -17.26 16.97 2.04
C ALA A 150 -17.66 16.25 3.34
N ALA A 151 -17.47 14.93 3.43
CA ALA A 151 -17.73 14.16 4.63
C ALA A 151 -16.65 14.38 5.73
N GLY A 152 -15.45 14.86 5.37
CA GLY A 152 -14.33 15.09 6.28
C GLY A 152 -13.30 13.97 6.30
N ALA A 153 -13.34 13.05 5.34
CA ALA A 153 -12.28 12.08 5.11
C ALA A 153 -11.21 12.64 4.15
N SER A 154 -10.08 11.95 4.04
CA SER A 154 -9.01 12.28 3.08
C SER A 154 -9.17 11.51 1.78
N ALA A 155 -8.88 12.16 0.65
CA ALA A 155 -8.76 11.47 -0.64
C ALA A 155 -7.48 11.89 -1.33
N ASN A 156 -6.73 10.89 -1.79
CA ASN A 156 -5.54 11.08 -2.60
C ASN A 156 -5.75 10.48 -3.98
N ILE A 157 -5.43 11.21 -5.03
CA ILE A 157 -5.71 10.82 -6.41
C ILE A 157 -4.41 10.45 -7.09
N GLU A 158 -4.30 9.19 -7.52
CA GLU A 158 -3.13 8.67 -8.23
C GLU A 158 -3.49 8.20 -9.63
N ILE A 159 -2.64 8.54 -10.59
CA ILE A 159 -2.73 8.05 -11.96
C ILE A 159 -1.51 7.19 -12.29
N THR A 160 -1.72 6.12 -13.03
CA THR A 160 -0.62 5.28 -13.53
C THR A 160 -0.16 5.82 -14.88
N PRO A 161 1.09 6.27 -15.00
CA PRO A 161 1.64 6.82 -16.22
C PRO A 161 1.92 5.70 -17.23
N SER A 162 0.96 5.45 -18.11
CA SER A 162 1.06 4.47 -19.21
C SER A 162 1.20 5.16 -20.56
N ASP A 163 1.85 4.50 -21.53
CA ASP A 163 2.07 5.07 -22.86
C ASP A 163 0.75 5.39 -23.56
N GLU A 164 -0.29 4.60 -23.33
CA GLU A 164 -1.63 4.79 -23.91
C GLU A 164 -2.36 6.02 -23.36
N LEU A 165 -1.92 6.53 -22.19
CA LEU A 165 -2.49 7.74 -21.59
C LEU A 165 -1.90 9.03 -22.18
N ILE A 166 -0.73 8.96 -22.82
CA ILE A 166 -0.01 10.14 -23.32
C ILE A 166 -0.88 11.05 -24.20
N PRO A 167 -1.68 10.54 -25.16
CA PRO A 167 -2.54 11.39 -25.99
C PRO A 167 -3.62 12.15 -25.22
N PHE A 168 -3.90 11.79 -23.96
CA PHE A 168 -4.98 12.33 -23.14
C PHE A 168 -4.47 13.19 -21.98
N ILE A 169 -3.17 13.49 -21.91
CA ILE A 169 -2.57 14.21 -20.77
C ILE A 169 -3.24 15.56 -20.52
N ASP A 170 -3.52 16.33 -21.58
CA ASP A 170 -4.15 17.65 -21.45
C ASP A 170 -5.58 17.53 -20.92
N GLU A 171 -6.36 16.57 -21.44
CA GLU A 171 -7.70 16.27 -20.93
C GLU A 171 -7.68 15.86 -19.44
N VAL A 172 -6.71 15.02 -19.04
CA VAL A 172 -6.52 14.61 -17.65
C VAL A 172 -6.21 15.80 -16.76
N LYS A 173 -5.34 16.69 -17.20
CA LYS A 173 -4.97 17.90 -16.44
C LYS A 173 -6.15 18.85 -16.29
N GLU A 174 -6.86 19.14 -17.38
CA GLU A 174 -8.05 20.00 -17.36
C GLU A 174 -9.14 19.42 -16.45
N PHE A 175 -9.45 18.14 -16.60
CA PHE A 175 -10.41 17.45 -15.73
C PHE A 175 -9.99 17.51 -14.25
N SER A 176 -8.72 17.27 -13.97
CA SER A 176 -8.21 17.24 -12.59
C SER A 176 -8.24 18.62 -11.94
N MET A 177 -7.82 19.67 -12.65
CA MET A 177 -7.88 21.03 -12.12
C MET A 177 -9.32 21.45 -11.86
N LYS A 178 -10.24 21.16 -12.80
CA LYS A 178 -11.66 21.49 -12.67
C LYS A 178 -12.34 20.81 -11.49
N HIS A 179 -12.09 19.52 -11.27
CA HIS A 179 -12.85 18.70 -10.31
C HIS A 179 -12.13 18.49 -8.98
N PHE A 180 -10.80 18.53 -8.96
CA PHE A 180 -9.98 18.22 -7.78
C PHE A 180 -9.15 19.41 -7.29
N GLY A 181 -9.11 20.52 -8.05
CA GLY A 181 -8.36 21.73 -7.74
C GLY A 181 -6.84 21.55 -7.74
N ALA A 182 -6.33 20.38 -8.15
CA ALA A 182 -4.91 20.09 -8.26
C ALA A 182 -4.67 18.90 -9.22
N LEU A 183 -3.45 18.78 -9.75
CA LEU A 183 -3.05 17.65 -10.59
C LEU A 183 -2.87 16.36 -9.76
N PRO A 184 -3.23 15.18 -10.30
CA PRO A 184 -3.07 13.92 -9.61
C PRO A 184 -1.59 13.57 -9.39
N HIS A 185 -1.31 12.77 -8.37
CA HIS A 185 -0.01 12.14 -8.21
C HIS A 185 0.21 11.06 -9.27
N LEU A 186 1.48 10.85 -9.63
CA LEU A 186 1.84 9.76 -10.50
C LEU A 186 2.41 8.60 -9.71
N THR A 187 1.95 7.39 -10.01
CA THR A 187 2.62 6.16 -9.57
C THR A 187 3.65 5.69 -10.59
N ILE A 188 3.94 4.39 -10.68
CA ILE A 188 4.80 3.81 -11.72
C ILE A 188 4.06 2.65 -12.37
N ALA A 189 3.93 2.67 -13.69
CA ALA A 189 3.55 1.50 -14.46
C ALA A 189 4.73 0.51 -14.42
N ARG A 190 4.48 -0.72 -13.97
CA ARG A 190 5.52 -1.73 -13.76
C ARG A 190 5.20 -3.04 -14.45
N ASP A 191 6.23 -3.73 -14.92
CA ASP A 191 6.16 -5.08 -15.48
C ASP A 191 6.58 -6.12 -14.44
N ASP A 192 5.59 -6.72 -13.77
CA ASP A 192 5.82 -7.76 -12.76
C ASP A 192 6.21 -9.12 -13.38
N ARG A 193 6.17 -9.27 -14.71
CA ARG A 193 6.62 -10.49 -15.43
C ARG A 193 8.13 -10.58 -15.49
N THR A 194 8.83 -9.46 -15.40
CA THR A 194 10.30 -9.42 -15.39
C THR A 194 10.85 -9.68 -13.99
N LYS A 195 12.00 -10.34 -13.91
CA LYS A 195 12.67 -10.59 -12.63
C LYS A 195 13.08 -9.31 -11.89
N GLY A 196 13.34 -8.25 -12.64
CA GLY A 196 13.73 -6.93 -12.12
C GLY A 196 12.54 -6.08 -11.70
N ILE A 197 11.32 -6.41 -12.13
CA ILE A 197 10.12 -5.57 -12.02
C ILE A 197 10.46 -4.21 -12.66
N GLU A 198 10.50 -4.20 -13.99
CA GLU A 198 10.94 -3.03 -14.75
C GLU A 198 9.80 -2.05 -15.01
N TYR A 199 10.11 -0.88 -15.60
CA TYR A 199 9.07 0.03 -16.07
C TYR A 199 8.28 -0.59 -17.22
N LEU A 200 6.96 -0.44 -17.18
CA LEU A 200 6.05 -0.83 -18.27
C LEU A 200 5.87 0.38 -19.21
N THR A 201 6.83 0.60 -20.07
CA THR A 201 6.82 1.67 -21.08
C THR A 201 7.71 1.29 -22.25
N LYS A 202 7.40 1.83 -23.43
CA LYS A 202 8.24 1.74 -24.64
C LYS A 202 9.19 2.93 -24.79
N LEU A 203 8.99 3.97 -23.97
CA LEU A 203 9.81 5.18 -24.00
C LEU A 203 11.19 4.91 -23.36
N THR A 204 12.17 5.65 -23.80
CA THR A 204 13.40 5.81 -23.04
C THR A 204 13.11 6.51 -21.72
N MET A 205 13.97 6.35 -20.73
CA MET A 205 13.73 7.01 -19.41
C MET A 205 13.78 8.53 -19.50
N GLU A 206 14.52 9.08 -20.44
CA GLU A 206 14.56 10.53 -20.72
C GLU A 206 13.22 11.02 -21.28
N GLU A 207 12.67 10.33 -22.27
CA GLU A 207 11.35 10.63 -22.84
C GLU A 207 10.24 10.47 -21.79
N TYR A 208 10.29 9.39 -21.01
CA TYR A 208 9.36 9.12 -19.93
C TYR A 208 9.35 10.26 -18.90
N ASP A 209 10.52 10.70 -18.45
CA ASP A 209 10.65 11.80 -17.52
C ASP A 209 10.18 13.13 -18.13
N LYS A 210 10.48 13.40 -19.40
CA LYS A 210 10.01 14.60 -20.10
C LYS A 210 8.50 14.67 -20.19
N VAL A 211 7.84 13.54 -20.50
CA VAL A 211 6.38 13.46 -20.59
C VAL A 211 5.71 13.65 -19.24
N TRP A 212 6.17 12.95 -18.20
CA TRP A 212 5.41 12.83 -16.96
C TRP A 212 5.76 13.89 -15.89
N ARG A 213 6.91 14.56 -15.97
CA ARG A 213 7.27 15.64 -15.03
C ARG A 213 6.30 16.81 -14.98
N GLN A 214 5.50 17.01 -16.05
CA GLN A 214 4.53 18.10 -16.14
C GLN A 214 3.38 17.98 -15.10
N PHE A 215 3.23 16.85 -14.42
CA PHE A 215 2.30 16.69 -13.30
C PHE A 215 2.84 17.24 -11.98
N ASN A 216 4.10 17.65 -11.93
CA ASN A 216 4.77 18.22 -10.76
C ASN A 216 4.48 17.44 -9.47
N SER A 217 4.71 16.11 -9.48
CA SER A 217 4.37 15.19 -8.40
C SER A 217 5.62 14.80 -7.61
N ASP A 218 5.75 15.31 -6.37
CA ASP A 218 6.83 14.92 -5.45
C ASP A 218 6.76 13.43 -5.11
N PHE A 219 5.56 12.89 -5.01
CA PHE A 219 5.34 11.46 -4.85
C PHE A 219 5.95 10.64 -6.00
N TRP A 220 5.78 11.08 -7.24
CA TRP A 220 6.40 10.43 -8.39
C TRP A 220 7.92 10.61 -8.41
N ALA A 221 8.41 11.80 -8.09
CA ALA A 221 9.85 12.06 -7.99
C ALA A 221 10.52 11.13 -6.97
N PHE A 222 9.89 10.95 -5.79
CA PHE A 222 10.34 9.98 -4.80
C PHE A 222 10.31 8.54 -5.32
N LYS A 223 9.21 8.12 -5.96
CA LYS A 223 9.11 6.77 -6.55
C LYS A 223 10.18 6.53 -7.61
N ARG A 224 10.45 7.51 -8.48
CA ARG A 224 11.54 7.46 -9.47
C ARG A 224 12.91 7.32 -8.81
N MET A 225 13.12 7.98 -7.67
CA MET A 225 14.38 7.90 -6.93
C MET A 225 14.64 6.49 -6.37
N ILE A 226 13.63 5.77 -5.93
CA ILE A 226 13.77 4.46 -5.25
C ILE A 226 13.55 3.25 -6.16
N PHE A 227 12.81 3.40 -7.27
CA PHE A 227 12.46 2.31 -8.17
C PHE A 227 13.71 1.79 -8.91
N GLY A 228 13.83 0.47 -9.02
CA GLY A 228 14.99 -0.20 -9.60
C GLY A 228 16.24 -0.22 -8.69
N LYS A 229 16.24 0.47 -7.53
CA LYS A 229 17.40 0.53 -6.63
C LYS A 229 17.34 -0.54 -5.55
N LYS A 230 18.35 -1.40 -5.55
CA LYS A 230 18.53 -2.44 -4.54
C LYS A 230 18.81 -1.84 -3.18
N GLN A 231 18.00 -2.21 -2.18
CA GLN A 231 18.23 -1.83 -0.78
C GLN A 231 19.12 -2.86 -0.09
N THR A 232 20.16 -2.39 0.60
CA THR A 232 21.15 -3.24 1.28
C THR A 232 21.14 -3.08 2.79
N ASP A 233 20.49 -2.00 3.29
CA ASP A 233 20.38 -1.70 4.70
C ASP A 233 19.46 -2.67 5.43
N PHE A 234 19.49 -2.62 6.76
CA PHE A 234 18.66 -3.49 7.58
C PHE A 234 17.19 -3.08 7.47
N CYS A 235 16.36 -3.99 6.99
CA CYS A 235 14.92 -3.77 6.80
C CYS A 235 14.15 -4.32 8.01
N TYR A 236 13.39 -3.46 8.69
CA TYR A 236 12.56 -3.79 9.85
C TYR A 236 11.18 -4.38 9.50
N ALA A 237 10.91 -4.68 8.22
CA ALA A 237 9.70 -5.42 7.85
C ALA A 237 9.63 -6.73 8.64
N GLY A 238 8.47 -7.02 9.23
CA GLY A 238 8.24 -8.12 10.15
C GLY A 238 8.51 -7.79 11.62
N VAL A 239 8.85 -6.53 11.92
CA VAL A 239 8.92 -5.97 13.29
C VAL A 239 8.09 -4.69 13.34
N TRP A 240 8.37 -3.74 12.45
CA TRP A 240 7.67 -2.47 12.33
C TRP A 240 6.62 -2.46 11.21
N SER A 241 6.50 -3.54 10.48
CA SER A 241 5.41 -3.77 9.52
C SER A 241 5.08 -5.24 9.39
N ALA A 242 3.86 -5.53 8.93
CA ALA A 242 3.44 -6.86 8.53
C ALA A 242 2.49 -6.78 7.33
N LEU A 243 2.45 -7.85 6.51
CA LEU A 243 1.38 -8.10 5.58
C LEU A 243 0.44 -9.12 6.22
N ILE A 244 -0.85 -8.80 6.32
CA ILE A 244 -1.88 -9.64 6.94
C ILE A 244 -2.95 -9.93 5.90
N ILE A 245 -3.33 -11.19 5.75
CA ILE A 245 -4.46 -11.59 4.93
C ILE A 245 -5.71 -11.43 5.79
N LEU A 246 -6.58 -10.49 5.42
CA LEU A 246 -7.74 -10.11 6.23
C LEU A 246 -8.69 -11.28 6.47
N SER A 247 -8.92 -12.13 5.47
CA SER A 247 -9.87 -13.23 5.55
C SER A 247 -9.46 -14.32 6.53
N THR A 248 -8.16 -14.60 6.69
CA THR A 248 -7.66 -15.74 7.44
C THR A 248 -6.81 -15.38 8.64
N GLY A 249 -6.32 -14.14 8.74
CA GLY A 249 -5.37 -13.72 9.77
C GLY A 249 -3.94 -14.20 9.55
N GLU A 250 -3.65 -14.89 8.44
CA GLU A 250 -2.28 -15.24 8.09
C GLU A 250 -1.42 -14.00 7.89
N ALA A 251 -0.25 -13.98 8.52
CA ALA A 251 0.65 -12.84 8.45
C ALA A 251 2.04 -13.19 7.94
N HIS A 252 2.63 -12.25 7.23
CA HIS A 252 4.00 -12.31 6.70
C HIS A 252 4.73 -11.02 7.06
N ALA A 253 6.05 -11.10 7.17
CA ALA A 253 6.87 -9.91 7.44
C ALA A 253 6.79 -8.86 6.32
N CYS A 254 6.64 -9.32 5.07
CA CYS A 254 6.49 -8.51 3.87
C CYS A 254 5.97 -9.41 2.75
N TYR A 255 5.71 -8.89 1.54
CA TYR A 255 5.36 -9.66 0.33
C TYR A 255 6.27 -10.88 0.08
N HIS A 256 7.52 -10.79 0.49
CA HIS A 256 8.47 -11.90 0.53
C HIS A 256 8.74 -12.32 1.96
N LYS A 257 7.99 -13.25 2.48
CA LYS A 257 8.32 -14.01 3.73
C LYS A 257 9.47 -13.40 4.59
N PRO A 258 9.61 -13.67 5.84
CA PRO A 258 9.13 -14.88 6.53
C PRO A 258 7.67 -14.82 6.97
N TYR A 259 7.08 -16.01 7.12
CA TYR A 259 5.77 -16.22 7.71
C TYR A 259 5.83 -15.93 9.21
N LEU A 260 4.84 -15.21 9.71
CA LEU A 260 4.72 -14.79 11.10
C LEU A 260 3.71 -15.63 11.89
N GLY A 261 2.81 -16.34 11.22
CA GLY A 261 1.73 -17.10 11.87
C GLY A 261 0.36 -16.53 11.54
N ASN A 262 -0.68 -17.05 12.21
CA ASN A 262 -2.00 -16.45 12.21
C ASN A 262 -2.10 -15.48 13.40
N VAL A 263 -2.24 -14.18 13.08
CA VAL A 263 -2.22 -13.11 14.10
C VAL A 263 -3.58 -12.88 14.77
N PHE A 264 -4.66 -13.47 14.22
CA PHE A 264 -5.99 -13.36 14.79
C PHE A 264 -6.34 -14.55 15.71
N ALA A 265 -5.74 -15.74 15.49
CA ALA A 265 -6.09 -16.96 16.22
C ALA A 265 -5.76 -16.89 17.72
N ASN A 266 -4.69 -16.22 18.12
CA ASN A 266 -4.22 -16.12 19.50
C ASN A 266 -3.95 -14.67 19.90
N PRO A 267 -4.98 -13.82 20.05
CA PRO A 267 -4.82 -12.38 20.24
C PRO A 267 -4.21 -12.01 21.61
N GLU A 268 -4.16 -12.93 22.58
CA GLU A 268 -3.55 -12.72 23.90
C GLU A 268 -2.00 -12.85 23.88
N THR A 269 -1.46 -13.44 22.82
CA THR A 269 0.01 -13.53 22.69
C THR A 269 0.57 -12.24 22.10
N PRO A 270 1.82 -11.86 22.40
CA PRO A 270 2.46 -10.74 21.73
C PRO A 270 2.41 -10.87 20.21
N PHE A 271 2.30 -9.72 19.52
CA PHE A 271 2.34 -9.73 18.06
C PHE A 271 3.67 -10.30 17.57
N PRO A 272 3.67 -11.28 16.65
CA PRO A 272 4.89 -11.99 16.26
C PRO A 272 5.84 -11.08 15.50
N GLU A 273 7.14 -11.17 15.83
CA GLU A 273 8.19 -10.33 15.22
C GLU A 273 9.31 -11.19 14.61
N LYS A 274 9.56 -10.95 13.32
CA LYS A 274 10.62 -11.65 12.59
C LYS A 274 11.13 -10.77 11.44
N PRO A 275 12.20 -10.00 11.64
CA PRO A 275 12.64 -9.04 10.64
C PRO A 275 13.10 -9.70 9.34
N VAL A 276 12.85 -9.03 8.24
CA VAL A 276 13.43 -9.37 6.93
C VAL A 276 14.94 -9.19 6.96
N GLY A 277 15.44 -8.13 7.62
CA GLY A 277 16.85 -7.80 7.72
C GLY A 277 17.48 -7.46 6.37
N LYS A 278 17.98 -8.46 5.64
CA LYS A 278 18.49 -8.27 4.26
C LYS A 278 17.43 -8.61 3.23
N CYS A 279 16.92 -7.59 2.54
CA CYS A 279 15.88 -7.75 1.53
C CYS A 279 16.37 -8.59 0.33
N PRO A 280 15.63 -9.65 -0.09
CA PRO A 280 16.03 -10.52 -1.21
C PRO A 280 15.63 -9.99 -2.59
N ILE A 281 14.68 -9.05 -2.68
CA ILE A 281 14.13 -8.57 -3.95
C ILE A 281 15.01 -7.53 -4.63
N ALA A 282 14.77 -7.29 -5.93
CA ALA A 282 15.58 -6.38 -6.75
C ALA A 282 15.51 -4.94 -6.22
N HIS A 283 14.32 -4.48 -5.87
CA HIS A 283 14.07 -3.17 -5.24
C HIS A 283 12.79 -3.21 -4.42
N CYS A 284 12.56 -2.21 -3.57
CA CYS A 284 11.33 -2.09 -2.80
C CYS A 284 10.24 -1.42 -3.65
N TYR A 285 9.45 -2.19 -4.40
CA TYR A 285 8.45 -1.64 -5.31
C TYR A 285 7.23 -0.99 -4.63
N ASN A 286 6.94 -1.34 -3.37
CA ASN A 286 5.99 -0.63 -2.51
C ASN A 286 6.69 0.28 -1.50
N GLY A 287 7.89 0.74 -1.83
CA GLY A 287 8.75 1.51 -0.95
C GLY A 287 8.24 2.90 -0.61
N HIS A 288 7.30 3.46 -1.38
CA HIS A 288 6.84 4.82 -1.14
C HIS A 288 6.31 5.04 0.29
N ALA A 289 5.43 4.21 0.82
CA ALA A 289 5.00 4.29 2.22
C ALA A 289 6.06 3.69 3.16
N LEU A 290 6.52 2.48 2.87
CA LEU A 290 7.43 1.75 3.75
C LEU A 290 8.75 2.51 4.01
N MET A 291 9.31 3.16 2.99
CA MET A 291 10.60 3.84 3.10
C MET A 291 10.45 5.27 3.63
N THR A 292 9.45 6.03 3.19
CA THR A 292 9.21 7.37 3.71
C THR A 292 8.81 7.38 5.18
N MET A 293 8.09 6.35 5.64
CA MET A 293 7.78 6.18 7.07
C MET A 293 8.93 5.55 7.88
N GLY A 294 10.08 5.27 7.26
CA GLY A 294 11.29 4.86 7.97
C GLY A 294 11.37 3.38 8.32
N LEU A 295 10.81 2.47 7.51
CA LEU A 295 11.01 1.02 7.69
C LEU A 295 12.48 0.60 7.55
N ILE A 296 13.26 1.42 6.85
CA ILE A 296 14.72 1.43 6.84
C ILE A 296 15.14 2.79 7.40
N PRO A 297 15.42 2.89 8.72
CA PRO A 297 15.69 4.16 9.37
C PRO A 297 16.84 4.92 8.71
N HIS A 298 16.75 6.24 8.71
CA HIS A 298 17.76 7.17 8.21
C HIS A 298 18.13 7.03 6.71
N LEU A 299 17.34 6.28 5.93
CA LEU A 299 17.64 6.11 4.52
C LEU A 299 17.18 7.31 3.68
N TYR A 300 16.02 7.89 3.99
CA TYR A 300 15.46 9.06 3.31
C TYR A 300 14.79 10.00 4.29
N ASP A 301 14.99 11.31 4.08
CA ASP A 301 14.42 12.40 4.89
C ASP A 301 13.13 12.96 4.28
N THR A 302 12.38 12.14 3.58
CA THR A 302 11.13 12.51 2.94
C THR A 302 9.95 12.07 3.79
N ASN A 303 8.99 12.95 4.03
CA ASN A 303 7.79 12.65 4.81
C ASN A 303 6.67 12.14 3.90
N TYR A 304 5.99 11.08 4.34
CA TYR A 304 4.93 10.45 3.54
C TYR A 304 3.73 11.36 3.33
N GLY A 305 3.24 11.99 4.38
CA GLY A 305 2.10 12.90 4.30
C GLY A 305 2.35 14.10 3.38
N ASP A 306 3.58 14.66 3.42
CA ASP A 306 3.92 15.82 2.61
C ASP A 306 3.94 15.50 1.10
N ILE A 307 4.50 14.35 0.71
CA ILE A 307 4.52 13.96 -0.71
C ILE A 307 3.20 13.39 -1.22
N ARG A 308 2.27 13.09 -0.30
CA ARG A 308 0.92 12.57 -0.61
C ARG A 308 -0.13 13.66 -0.67
N ASP A 309 0.11 14.78 -0.02
CA ASP A 309 -0.83 15.88 0.01
C ASP A 309 -0.74 16.75 -1.26
N ARG A 310 -1.83 17.38 -1.61
CA ARG A 310 -1.93 18.42 -2.62
C ARG A 310 -2.68 19.60 -2.03
N VAL A 311 -2.18 20.80 -2.33
CA VAL A 311 -2.90 22.05 -2.07
C VAL A 311 -3.75 22.36 -3.29
N ARG A 312 -5.05 22.54 -3.09
CA ARG A 312 -6.02 22.88 -4.12
C ARG A 312 -5.92 24.37 -4.46
N GLU A 313 -6.50 24.78 -5.57
CA GLU A 313 -6.55 26.20 -5.98
C GLU A 313 -7.21 27.12 -4.95
N ASP A 314 -8.15 26.60 -4.14
CA ASP A 314 -8.82 27.32 -3.05
C ASP A 314 -8.00 27.36 -1.74
N GLY A 315 -6.81 26.79 -1.72
CA GLY A 315 -5.93 26.67 -0.56
C GLY A 315 -6.26 25.50 0.39
N SER A 316 -7.29 24.73 0.14
CA SER A 316 -7.59 23.52 0.91
C SER A 316 -6.66 22.36 0.54
N HIS A 317 -6.58 21.37 1.42
CA HIS A 317 -5.71 20.20 1.28
C HIS A 317 -6.50 18.95 0.90
N TRP A 318 -5.84 18.02 0.22
CA TRP A 318 -6.42 16.69 -0.05
C TRP A 318 -6.48 15.81 1.18
N LEU A 319 -5.48 15.96 2.07
CA LEU A 319 -5.41 15.21 3.33
C LEU A 319 -5.91 16.06 4.50
N GLN A 320 -6.63 15.41 5.41
CA GLN A 320 -6.96 16.00 6.70
C GLN A 320 -5.68 16.23 7.52
N PRO A 321 -5.59 17.33 8.30
CA PRO A 321 -4.37 17.66 9.04
C PRO A 321 -3.90 16.54 9.97
N GLU A 322 -4.82 15.88 10.68
CA GLU A 322 -4.53 14.78 11.61
C GLU A 322 -3.90 13.58 10.90
N LEU A 323 -4.45 13.21 9.74
CA LEU A 323 -3.92 12.11 8.94
C LEU A 323 -2.55 12.45 8.35
N ARG A 324 -2.38 13.69 7.84
CA ARG A 324 -1.10 14.15 7.29
C ARG A 324 0.00 14.14 8.35
N GLU A 325 -0.29 14.63 9.56
CA GLU A 325 0.64 14.59 10.68
C GLU A 325 1.03 13.17 11.04
N PHE A 326 0.04 12.26 11.15
CA PHE A 326 0.29 10.86 11.41
C PHE A 326 1.16 10.21 10.32
N PHE A 327 0.92 10.50 9.04
CA PHE A 327 1.72 10.02 7.93
C PHE A 327 3.15 10.58 7.90
N ASN A 328 3.38 11.75 8.47
CA ASN A 328 4.70 12.34 8.58
C ASN A 328 5.53 11.75 9.72
N SER A 329 4.91 11.05 10.68
CA SER A 329 5.63 10.38 11.75
C SER A 329 6.49 9.22 11.22
N LYS A 330 7.70 9.09 11.74
CA LYS A 330 8.61 8.00 11.35
C LYS A 330 8.46 6.83 12.32
N LEU A 331 8.58 5.62 11.80
CA LEU A 331 8.54 4.40 12.63
C LEU A 331 9.63 4.40 13.72
N VAL A 332 10.77 5.02 13.48
CA VAL A 332 11.84 5.17 14.46
C VAL A 332 11.46 6.07 15.64
N ASP A 333 10.47 6.97 15.46
CA ASP A 333 10.00 7.86 16.53
C ASP A 333 9.27 7.11 17.66
N SER A 334 8.72 5.92 17.34
CA SER A 334 7.94 5.09 18.27
C SER A 334 8.53 3.70 18.48
N ASN A 335 9.65 3.36 17.82
CA ASN A 335 10.29 2.06 17.89
C ASN A 335 11.79 2.17 18.11
N GLU A 336 12.34 1.23 18.88
CA GLU A 336 13.77 1.16 19.12
C GLU A 336 14.50 0.40 18.02
N GLU A 337 15.58 0.96 17.50
CA GLU A 337 16.45 0.29 16.55
C GLU A 337 17.28 -0.82 17.23
N TYR A 338 17.49 -1.90 16.51
CA TYR A 338 18.43 -2.92 16.92
C TYR A 338 19.87 -2.38 16.97
N SER A 339 20.62 -2.73 18.01
CA SER A 339 22.05 -2.43 18.06
C SER A 339 22.78 -3.02 16.85
N THR A 340 23.92 -2.46 16.50
CA THR A 340 24.78 -2.96 15.40
C THR A 340 25.14 -4.44 15.60
N PHE A 341 25.39 -4.86 16.84
CA PHE A 341 25.63 -6.25 17.17
C PHE A 341 24.42 -7.14 16.84
N ARG A 342 23.21 -6.76 17.28
CA ARG A 342 21.96 -7.50 16.99
C ARG A 342 21.70 -7.59 15.49
N LYS A 343 21.89 -6.49 14.74
CA LYS A 343 21.79 -6.47 13.26
C LYS A 343 22.78 -7.44 12.62
N SER A 344 24.02 -7.50 13.12
CA SER A 344 25.08 -8.39 12.60
C SER A 344 24.80 -9.86 12.89
N VAL A 345 24.36 -10.19 14.11
CA VAL A 345 23.93 -11.56 14.47
C VAL A 345 22.77 -12.03 13.58
N TYR A 346 21.82 -11.15 13.31
CA TYR A 346 20.70 -11.47 12.42
C TYR A 346 21.16 -11.74 10.98
N ARG A 347 22.06 -10.92 10.45
CA ARG A 347 22.67 -11.11 9.12
C ARG A 347 23.42 -12.45 9.04
N LEU A 348 24.17 -12.80 10.09
CA LEU A 348 24.89 -14.07 10.17
C LEU A 348 23.93 -15.26 10.18
N LYS A 349 22.85 -15.22 10.98
CA LYS A 349 21.82 -16.28 11.00
C LYS A 349 21.20 -16.51 9.63
N ILE A 350 20.90 -15.45 8.88
CA ILE A 350 20.38 -15.55 7.51
C ILE A 350 21.41 -16.18 6.58
N LEU A 351 22.66 -15.80 6.69
CA LEU A 351 23.76 -16.36 5.89
C LEU A 351 23.92 -17.86 6.13
N VAL A 352 24.04 -18.26 7.40
CA VAL A 352 24.16 -19.68 7.81
C VAL A 352 22.98 -20.50 7.28
N LYS A 353 21.75 -20.00 7.45
CA LYS A 353 20.56 -20.67 6.93
C LYS A 353 20.60 -20.81 5.39
N ARG A 354 21.08 -19.81 4.66
CA ARG A 354 21.23 -19.87 3.20
C ARG A 354 22.27 -20.90 2.80
N LEU A 355 23.40 -20.95 3.47
CA LEU A 355 24.47 -21.94 3.21
C LEU A 355 23.99 -23.35 3.50
N TRP A 356 23.27 -23.57 4.58
CA TRP A 356 22.70 -24.88 4.94
C TRP A 356 21.66 -25.38 3.92
N LEU A 357 20.95 -24.49 3.24
CA LEU A 357 19.97 -24.83 2.22
C LEU A 357 20.56 -25.07 0.80
N ILE A 358 21.84 -24.79 0.58
CA ILE A 358 22.50 -24.97 -0.72
C ILE A 358 22.43 -26.45 -1.20
N PRO A 359 22.78 -27.46 -0.40
CA PRO A 359 22.71 -28.85 -0.84
C PRO A 359 21.31 -29.26 -1.31
N PHE A 360 20.27 -28.87 -0.56
CA PHE A 360 18.87 -29.19 -0.91
C PHE A 360 18.43 -28.50 -2.21
N ARG A 361 18.88 -27.28 -2.46
CA ARG A 361 18.59 -26.56 -3.72
C ARG A 361 19.29 -27.18 -4.91
N VAL A 362 20.52 -27.61 -4.75
CA VAL A 362 21.27 -28.34 -5.79
C VAL A 362 20.60 -29.65 -6.10
N CYS A 363 20.29 -30.48 -5.10
CA CYS A 363 19.57 -31.74 -5.29
C CYS A 363 18.20 -31.54 -5.97
N SER A 364 17.41 -30.55 -5.53
CA SER A 364 16.10 -30.27 -6.15
C SER A 364 16.22 -29.83 -7.62
N LYS A 365 17.27 -29.07 -7.95
CA LYS A 365 17.54 -28.65 -9.34
C LYS A 365 17.96 -29.84 -10.21
N LEU A 366 18.82 -30.72 -9.70
CA LEU A 366 19.23 -31.94 -10.37
C LEU A 366 18.04 -32.86 -10.62
N LEU A 367 17.17 -33.07 -9.62
CA LEU A 367 15.95 -33.89 -9.77
C LEU A 367 14.98 -33.32 -10.82
N ARG A 368 14.84 -32.00 -10.92
CA ARG A 368 14.04 -31.36 -11.98
C ARG A 368 14.64 -31.58 -13.36
N LEU A 369 15.96 -31.50 -13.51
CA LEU A 369 16.67 -31.76 -14.77
C LEU A 369 16.55 -33.22 -15.20
N MET A 370 16.55 -34.16 -14.25
CA MET A 370 16.36 -35.58 -14.51
C MET A 370 14.91 -35.92 -14.91
N ARG A 371 13.91 -35.24 -14.33
CA ARG A 371 12.48 -35.40 -14.67
C ARG A 371 12.08 -34.72 -15.99
N GLY A 372 12.78 -33.68 -16.42
CA GLY A 372 12.55 -33.00 -17.70
C GLY A 372 13.22 -33.67 -18.92
N ARG A 373 13.87 -34.84 -18.73
CA ARG A 373 14.47 -35.65 -19.79
C ARG A 373 13.67 -36.93 -20.13
N LYS A 374 12.37 -36.93 -19.75
CA LYS A 374 11.45 -38.01 -20.19
C LYS A 374 10.39 -37.42 -21.10
#